data_058fe8b2dbe0107dc4c3920cbea46090
#
_entry.id   058fe8b2dbe0107dc4c3920cbea46090
#
_cell.length_a   1.000
_cell.length_b   1.000
_cell.length_c   1.000
_cell.angle_alpha   90.00
_cell.angle_beta   90.00
_cell.angle_gamma   90.00
#
_symmetry.space_group_name_H-M   'P 1'
#
loop_
_entity.id
_entity.type
_entity.pdbx_description
1 polymer ?
#
loop_
_entity_poly.entity_id
_entity_poly.type
_entity_poly.pdbx_seq_one_letter_code
_entity_poly.pdbx_strand_id
1 'polypeptide(L)'
;MLSSKNGLNLDNLDKEILSILQKNGRNSVSSIAEKISLSVPATSDRIKKLEDLNIIRGYRAIINPQKIGLDLSALITIVSESSSNYEKIVEHANEMNEIVECFATTGRGSHMLVIQTKNTQSLEKLLRKIQSWPNVIRTETQIILSTNKSFNKSTKTNKESKYGKSNGWIYLDWWKSAYS
;
A
#
# COMPACT_ATOMS: atom_id res chain seq x y z
N MET A 1 18.39 2.94 22.89
CA MET A 1 17.35 2.11 23.52
C MET A 1 15.99 2.76 23.26
N LEU A 2 15.30 2.40 22.18
CA LEU A 2 13.92 2.80 21.94
C LEU A 2 13.04 1.73 22.58
N SER A 3 12.55 2.03 23.78
CA SER A 3 11.53 1.23 24.48
C SER A 3 10.30 1.09 23.60
N SER A 4 9.91 -0.11 23.21
CA SER A 4 8.67 -0.42 22.52
C SER A 4 7.50 -0.08 23.45
N LYS A 5 6.92 1.11 23.26
CA LYS A 5 5.79 1.63 24.03
C LYS A 5 4.45 1.01 23.61
N ASN A 6 4.38 -0.23 23.28
CA ASN A 6 3.13 -1.01 23.31
C ASN A 6 3.53 -2.47 23.27
N GLY A 7 3.38 -3.17 24.40
CA GLY A 7 3.64 -4.61 24.53
C GLY A 7 2.67 -5.48 23.73
N LEU A 8 2.61 -5.25 22.43
CA LEU A 8 1.84 -6.06 21.50
C LEU A 8 2.68 -7.29 21.17
N ASN A 9 2.53 -8.33 21.97
CA ASN A 9 3.22 -9.59 21.73
C ASN A 9 2.39 -10.43 20.75
N LEU A 10 2.70 -10.32 19.44
CA LEU A 10 2.14 -11.21 18.42
C LEU A 10 2.82 -12.58 18.52
N ASP A 11 2.04 -13.60 18.82
CA ASP A 11 2.54 -14.97 18.83
C ASP A 11 2.76 -15.51 17.39
N ASN A 12 3.28 -16.73 17.29
CA ASN A 12 3.57 -17.34 15.98
C ASN A 12 2.30 -17.59 15.16
N LEU A 13 1.18 -17.92 15.82
CA LEU A 13 -0.10 -18.15 15.14
C LEU A 13 -0.67 -16.83 14.59
N ASP A 14 -0.56 -15.73 15.32
CA ASP A 14 -0.97 -14.40 14.84
C ASP A 14 -0.17 -14.01 13.59
N LYS A 15 1.15 -14.24 13.59
CA LYS A 15 2.03 -13.99 12.44
C LYS A 15 1.67 -14.85 11.24
N GLU A 16 1.28 -16.10 11.47
CA GLU A 16 0.88 -17.02 10.41
C GLU A 16 -0.46 -16.60 9.79
N ILE A 17 -1.46 -16.21 10.61
CA ILE A 17 -2.72 -15.63 10.16
C ILE A 17 -2.47 -14.41 9.27
N LEU A 18 -1.65 -13.47 9.72
CA LEU A 18 -1.31 -12.27 8.96
C LEU A 18 -0.64 -12.62 7.62
N SER A 19 0.29 -13.59 7.60
CA SER A 19 0.94 -14.06 6.38
C SER A 19 -0.04 -14.67 5.37
N ILE A 20 -1.01 -15.44 5.86
CA ILE A 20 -2.04 -16.05 5.01
C ILE A 20 -2.95 -14.96 4.42
N LEU A 21 -3.40 -14.02 5.23
CA LEU A 21 -4.28 -12.93 4.82
C LEU A 21 -3.58 -11.93 3.88
N GLN A 22 -2.29 -11.65 4.07
CA GLN A 22 -1.50 -10.83 3.14
C GLN A 22 -1.39 -11.46 1.75
N LYS A 23 -1.28 -12.79 1.67
CA LYS A 23 -1.22 -13.50 0.39
C LYS A 23 -2.59 -13.54 -0.30
N ASN A 24 -3.65 -13.72 0.48
CA ASN A 24 -5.02 -13.74 -0.03
C ASN A 24 -6.00 -13.33 1.07
N GLY A 25 -6.42 -12.08 1.06
CA GLY A 25 -7.38 -11.52 2.01
C GLY A 25 -8.79 -12.12 1.91
N ARG A 26 -9.07 -12.99 0.93
CA ARG A 26 -10.36 -13.69 0.78
C ARG A 26 -10.36 -15.10 1.36
N ASN A 27 -9.27 -15.53 2.03
CA ASN A 27 -9.31 -16.82 2.72
C ASN A 27 -10.43 -16.82 3.77
N SER A 28 -11.25 -17.89 3.77
CA SER A 28 -12.26 -18.08 4.82
C SER A 28 -11.57 -18.41 6.15
N VAL A 29 -12.23 -18.07 7.25
CA VAL A 29 -11.74 -18.42 8.60
C VAL A 29 -11.50 -19.92 8.72
N SER A 30 -12.38 -20.75 8.15
CA SER A 30 -12.22 -22.23 8.13
C SER A 30 -10.94 -22.67 7.43
N SER A 31 -10.63 -22.06 6.26
CA SER A 31 -9.41 -22.37 5.52
C SER A 31 -8.14 -21.91 6.24
N ILE A 32 -8.23 -20.82 7.01
CA ILE A 32 -7.12 -20.36 7.84
C ILE A 32 -6.92 -21.32 9.01
N ALA A 33 -8.00 -21.65 9.72
CA ALA A 33 -8.01 -22.58 10.86
C ALA A 33 -7.36 -23.93 10.54
N GLU A 34 -7.70 -24.51 9.38
CA GLU A 34 -7.09 -25.74 8.89
C GLU A 34 -5.56 -25.59 8.70
N LYS A 35 -5.10 -24.50 8.10
CA LYS A 35 -3.67 -24.25 7.84
C LYS A 35 -2.83 -24.08 9.10
N ILE A 36 -3.41 -23.49 10.14
CA ILE A 36 -2.71 -23.21 11.40
C ILE A 36 -3.05 -24.23 12.50
N SER A 37 -3.81 -25.30 12.16
CA SER A 37 -4.22 -26.36 13.07
C SER A 37 -4.94 -25.87 14.33
N LEU A 38 -5.86 -24.91 14.14
CA LEU A 38 -6.73 -24.38 15.20
C LEU A 38 -8.21 -24.64 14.89
N SER A 39 -9.06 -24.50 15.91
CA SER A 39 -10.51 -24.49 15.71
C SER A 39 -10.96 -23.21 15.02
N VAL A 40 -12.07 -23.26 14.28
CA VAL A 40 -12.64 -22.10 13.58
C VAL A 40 -12.99 -20.97 14.56
N PRO A 41 -13.63 -21.22 15.72
CA PRO A 41 -13.89 -20.18 16.72
C PRO A 41 -12.59 -19.51 17.21
N ALA A 42 -11.57 -20.30 17.59
CA ALA A 42 -10.31 -19.73 18.09
C ALA A 42 -9.57 -18.89 17.02
N THR A 43 -9.65 -19.32 15.74
CA THR A 43 -9.09 -18.54 14.63
C THR A 43 -9.86 -17.25 14.40
N SER A 44 -11.19 -17.28 14.49
CA SER A 44 -12.05 -16.10 14.37
C SER A 44 -11.74 -15.06 15.45
N ASP A 45 -11.61 -15.51 16.70
CA ASP A 45 -11.29 -14.63 17.83
C ASP A 45 -9.92 -13.96 17.67
N ARG A 46 -8.92 -14.69 17.14
CA ARG A 46 -7.61 -14.14 16.85
C ARG A 46 -7.65 -13.08 15.75
N ILE A 47 -8.37 -13.35 14.66
CA ILE A 47 -8.53 -12.38 13.57
C ILE A 47 -9.22 -11.12 14.09
N LYS A 48 -10.31 -11.27 14.83
CA LYS A 48 -11.02 -10.14 15.44
C LYS A 48 -10.10 -9.33 16.35
N LYS A 49 -9.30 -9.98 17.19
CA LYS A 49 -8.32 -9.29 18.03
C LYS A 49 -7.30 -8.49 17.21
N LEU A 50 -6.83 -9.02 16.09
CA LEU A 50 -5.91 -8.32 15.20
C LEU A 50 -6.56 -7.11 14.51
N GLU A 51 -7.86 -7.19 14.23
CA GLU A 51 -8.68 -6.08 13.71
C GLU A 51 -8.92 -5.02 14.80
N ASP A 52 -9.37 -5.42 15.97
CA ASP A 52 -9.64 -4.52 17.13
C ASP A 52 -8.36 -3.75 17.55
N LEU A 53 -7.19 -4.40 17.45
CA LEU A 53 -5.89 -3.79 17.71
C LEU A 53 -5.36 -2.96 16.51
N ASN A 54 -6.14 -2.82 15.46
CA ASN A 54 -5.79 -2.07 14.25
C ASN A 54 -4.52 -2.56 13.54
N ILE A 55 -4.15 -3.83 13.77
CA ILE A 55 -3.06 -4.51 13.05
C ILE A 55 -3.54 -4.87 11.65
N ILE A 56 -4.73 -5.44 11.54
CA ILE A 56 -5.48 -5.57 10.29
C ILE A 56 -6.34 -4.32 10.16
N ARG A 57 -6.00 -3.43 9.24
CA ARG A 57 -6.74 -2.19 9.01
C ARG A 57 -7.86 -2.32 7.98
N GLY A 58 -8.01 -3.49 7.38
CA GLY A 58 -9.05 -3.77 6.41
C GLY A 58 -8.61 -4.73 5.31
N TYR A 59 -9.56 -5.04 4.44
CA TYR A 59 -9.39 -5.91 3.27
C TYR A 59 -9.80 -5.13 2.03
N ARG A 60 -9.00 -5.22 0.97
CA ARG A 60 -9.29 -4.52 -0.29
C ARG A 60 -9.13 -5.42 -1.51
N ALA A 61 -9.92 -5.16 -2.54
CA ALA A 61 -9.71 -5.75 -3.85
C ALA A 61 -8.53 -5.05 -4.55
N ILE A 62 -7.69 -5.84 -5.21
CA ILE A 62 -6.63 -5.33 -6.07
C ILE A 62 -7.20 -5.25 -7.48
N ILE A 63 -7.40 -4.03 -7.98
CA ILE A 63 -7.96 -3.77 -9.29
C ILE A 63 -6.83 -3.58 -10.31
N ASN A 64 -7.00 -4.17 -11.49
CA ASN A 64 -6.11 -3.86 -12.63
C ASN A 64 -6.55 -2.53 -13.25
N PRO A 65 -5.77 -1.45 -13.12
CA PRO A 65 -6.18 -0.12 -13.57
C PRO A 65 -6.40 -0.08 -15.09
N GLN A 66 -5.56 -0.75 -15.87
CA GLN A 66 -5.68 -0.79 -17.33
C GLN A 66 -6.99 -1.43 -17.80
N LYS A 67 -7.48 -2.44 -17.05
CA LYS A 67 -8.76 -3.11 -17.39
C LYS A 67 -10.00 -2.24 -17.14
N ILE A 68 -9.84 -1.15 -16.42
CA ILE A 68 -10.89 -0.15 -16.15
C ILE A 68 -10.61 1.19 -16.85
N GLY A 69 -9.66 1.21 -17.82
CA GLY A 69 -9.38 2.37 -18.65
C GLY A 69 -8.46 3.41 -17.99
N LEU A 70 -7.69 3.04 -16.98
CA LEU A 70 -6.67 3.88 -16.36
C LEU A 70 -5.28 3.43 -16.86
N ASP A 71 -4.89 3.91 -18.05
CA ASP A 71 -3.71 3.40 -18.75
C ASP A 71 -2.41 4.09 -18.35
N LEU A 72 -2.48 5.21 -17.62
CA LEU A 72 -1.32 5.97 -17.22
C LEU A 72 -1.19 6.05 -15.70
N SER A 73 -0.03 5.61 -15.19
CA SER A 73 0.36 5.78 -13.79
C SER A 73 1.57 6.71 -13.71
N ALA A 74 1.59 7.56 -12.69
CA ALA A 74 2.69 8.50 -12.47
C ALA A 74 2.95 8.71 -10.98
N LEU A 75 4.18 9.17 -10.66
CA LEU A 75 4.54 9.75 -9.38
C LEU A 75 4.68 11.26 -9.57
N ILE A 76 4.06 12.03 -8.67
CA ILE A 76 4.19 13.49 -8.67
C ILE A 76 4.78 13.88 -7.33
N THR A 77 5.98 14.46 -7.35
CA THR A 77 6.59 15.08 -6.17
C THR A 77 6.16 16.54 -6.11
N ILE A 78 5.59 16.96 -4.99
CA ILE A 78 5.22 18.34 -4.72
C ILE A 78 6.35 19.01 -3.95
N VAL A 79 6.81 20.15 -4.44
CA VAL A 79 7.70 21.05 -3.71
C VAL A 79 6.86 22.21 -3.20
N SER A 80 6.76 22.33 -1.88
CA SER A 80 6.00 23.40 -1.21
C SER A 80 6.93 24.45 -0.59
N GLU A 81 6.42 25.67 -0.42
CA GLU A 81 7.16 26.80 0.15
C GLU A 81 7.47 26.60 1.64
N SER A 82 6.51 26.05 2.39
CA SER A 82 6.65 25.83 3.84
C SER A 82 5.83 24.62 4.30
N SER A 83 6.12 24.16 5.52
CA SER A 83 5.37 23.09 6.18
C SER A 83 4.02 23.52 6.75
N SER A 84 3.74 24.85 6.82
CA SER A 84 2.56 25.39 7.49
C SER A 84 1.21 25.00 6.86
N ASN A 85 1.22 24.45 5.64
CA ASN A 85 0.00 24.09 4.90
C ASN A 85 0.02 22.65 4.36
N TYR A 86 0.78 21.76 4.99
CA TYR A 86 0.83 20.34 4.57
C TYR A 86 -0.56 19.67 4.65
N GLU A 87 -1.37 20.05 5.65
CA GLU A 87 -2.73 19.53 5.81
C GLU A 87 -3.60 19.84 4.59
N LYS A 88 -3.49 21.04 4.01
CA LYS A 88 -4.24 21.42 2.81
C LYS A 88 -3.86 20.61 1.57
N ILE A 89 -2.59 20.23 1.44
CA ILE A 89 -2.16 19.33 0.35
C ILE A 89 -2.85 17.98 0.48
N VAL A 90 -2.91 17.45 1.71
CA VAL A 90 -3.59 16.16 2.00
C VAL A 90 -5.09 16.26 1.76
N GLU A 91 -5.73 17.36 2.19
CA GLU A 91 -7.16 17.62 1.95
C GLU A 91 -7.47 17.63 0.45
N HIS A 92 -6.75 18.43 -0.34
CA HIS A 92 -6.92 18.49 -1.79
C HIS A 92 -6.62 17.13 -2.48
N ALA A 93 -5.62 16.38 -1.98
CA ALA A 93 -5.32 15.07 -2.51
C ALA A 93 -6.47 14.08 -2.28
N ASN A 94 -7.12 14.14 -1.12
CA ASN A 94 -8.25 13.27 -0.78
C ASN A 94 -9.52 13.58 -1.61
N GLU A 95 -9.65 14.80 -2.14
CA GLU A 95 -10.77 15.20 -3.00
C GLU A 95 -10.64 14.70 -4.44
N MET A 96 -9.48 14.17 -4.83
CA MET A 96 -9.20 13.78 -6.22
C MET A 96 -9.10 12.27 -6.38
N ASN A 97 -10.02 11.69 -7.15
CA ASN A 97 -10.04 10.24 -7.42
C ASN A 97 -8.83 9.72 -8.20
N GLU A 98 -8.16 10.58 -8.96
CA GLU A 98 -6.95 10.25 -9.71
C GLU A 98 -5.73 10.06 -8.80
N ILE A 99 -5.77 10.60 -7.57
CA ILE A 99 -4.72 10.46 -6.57
C ILE A 99 -5.01 9.23 -5.72
N VAL A 100 -4.24 8.18 -5.93
CA VAL A 100 -4.44 6.88 -5.28
C VAL A 100 -3.82 6.86 -3.88
N GLU A 101 -2.64 7.51 -3.73
CA GLU A 101 -1.92 7.58 -2.47
C GLU A 101 -1.21 8.94 -2.36
N CYS A 102 -1.12 9.46 -1.13
CA CYS A 102 -0.40 10.70 -0.80
C CYS A 102 0.51 10.42 0.39
N PHE A 103 1.80 10.67 0.22
CA PHE A 103 2.83 10.48 1.24
C PHE A 103 3.49 11.83 1.57
N ALA A 104 3.65 12.13 2.86
CA ALA A 104 4.60 13.15 3.28
C ALA A 104 6.02 12.57 3.20
N THR A 105 6.94 13.29 2.59
CA THR A 105 8.30 12.78 2.32
C THR A 105 9.36 13.76 2.81
N THR A 106 10.55 13.23 3.08
CA THR A 106 11.77 14.03 3.28
C THR A 106 12.51 14.21 1.96
N GLY A 107 13.41 15.21 1.88
CA GLY A 107 14.26 15.44 0.73
C GLY A 107 13.79 16.60 -0.14
N ARG A 108 13.81 16.45 -1.48
CA ARG A 108 13.53 17.56 -2.41
C ARG A 108 12.07 18.04 -2.42
N GLY A 109 11.13 17.18 -2.04
CA GLY A 109 9.72 17.50 -2.01
C GLY A 109 9.11 17.28 -0.65
N SER A 110 7.97 17.93 -0.40
CA SER A 110 7.20 17.75 0.83
C SER A 110 6.26 16.56 0.77
N HIS A 111 5.71 16.28 -0.43
CA HIS A 111 4.76 15.19 -0.65
C HIS A 111 5.05 14.47 -1.95
N MET A 112 4.71 13.18 -1.95
CA MET A 112 4.70 12.34 -3.14
C MET A 112 3.29 11.77 -3.34
N LEU A 113 2.75 11.98 -4.52
CA LEU A 113 1.45 11.48 -4.94
C LEU A 113 1.61 10.32 -5.91
N VAL A 114 0.85 9.25 -5.70
CA VAL A 114 0.68 8.16 -6.68
C VAL A 114 -0.58 8.42 -7.48
N ILE A 115 -0.43 8.50 -8.79
CA ILE A 115 -1.47 8.91 -9.72
C ILE A 115 -1.86 7.76 -10.63
N GLN A 116 -3.17 7.66 -10.89
CA GLN A 116 -3.72 6.83 -11.95
C GLN A 116 -4.72 7.64 -12.79
N THR A 117 -4.47 7.73 -14.10
CA THR A 117 -5.32 8.48 -15.04
C THR A 117 -5.54 7.70 -16.32
N LYS A 118 -6.51 8.17 -17.13
CA LYS A 118 -6.84 7.53 -18.41
C LYS A 118 -5.71 7.67 -19.44
N ASN A 119 -5.12 8.86 -19.54
CA ASN A 119 -4.14 9.21 -20.57
C ASN A 119 -3.34 10.47 -20.19
N THR A 120 -2.45 10.90 -21.08
CA THR A 120 -1.60 12.09 -20.88
C THR A 120 -2.40 13.38 -20.78
N GLN A 121 -3.52 13.53 -21.48
CA GLN A 121 -4.37 14.71 -21.39
C GLN A 121 -5.02 14.83 -20.00
N SER A 122 -5.45 13.69 -19.43
CA SER A 122 -5.98 13.64 -18.07
C SER A 122 -4.89 13.98 -17.04
N LEU A 123 -3.66 13.49 -17.27
CA LEU A 123 -2.51 13.83 -16.43
C LEU A 123 -2.19 15.32 -16.50
N GLU A 124 -2.18 15.92 -17.69
CA GLU A 124 -1.93 17.36 -17.86
C GLU A 124 -2.95 18.21 -17.10
N LYS A 125 -4.24 17.87 -17.21
CA LYS A 125 -5.31 18.56 -16.47
C LYS A 125 -5.10 18.45 -14.96
N LEU A 126 -4.75 17.26 -14.48
CA LEU A 126 -4.47 17.02 -13.07
C LEU A 126 -3.25 17.83 -12.59
N LEU A 127 -2.17 17.86 -13.38
CA LEU A 127 -0.97 18.66 -13.07
C LEU A 127 -1.28 20.15 -12.93
N ARG A 128 -2.05 20.72 -13.84
CA ARG A 128 -2.49 22.15 -13.76
C ARG A 128 -3.26 22.41 -12.46
N LYS A 129 -4.11 21.47 -12.06
CA LYS A 129 -4.89 21.54 -10.82
C LYS A 129 -3.98 21.51 -9.58
N ILE A 130 -3.04 20.53 -9.52
CA ILE A 130 -2.10 20.41 -8.41
C ILE A 130 -1.19 21.64 -8.31
N GLN A 131 -0.72 22.17 -9.45
CA GLN A 131 0.12 23.38 -9.50
C GLN A 131 -0.61 24.65 -9.06
N SER A 132 -1.94 24.66 -9.10
CA SER A 132 -2.76 25.76 -8.58
C SER A 132 -3.06 25.67 -7.08
N TRP A 133 -2.65 24.60 -6.41
CA TRP A 133 -2.85 24.50 -4.96
C TRP A 133 -2.02 25.50 -4.19
N PRO A 134 -2.54 26.02 -3.07
CA PRO A 134 -1.80 26.99 -2.25
C PRO A 134 -0.45 26.41 -1.79
N ASN A 135 0.59 27.23 -1.87
CA ASN A 135 1.96 26.90 -1.45
C ASN A 135 2.68 25.80 -2.27
N VAL A 136 2.13 25.37 -3.39
CA VAL A 136 2.85 24.54 -4.34
C VAL A 136 3.73 25.43 -5.21
N ILE A 137 5.06 25.30 -5.06
CA ILE A 137 6.03 26.05 -5.86
C ILE A 137 6.19 25.40 -7.23
N ARG A 138 6.33 24.06 -7.23
CA ARG A 138 6.52 23.24 -8.43
C ARG A 138 6.18 21.80 -8.18
N THR A 139 6.00 21.07 -9.28
CA THR A 139 5.82 19.63 -9.30
C THR A 139 6.90 18.96 -10.16
N GLU A 140 7.36 17.80 -9.74
CA GLU A 140 8.23 16.93 -10.54
C GLU A 140 7.45 15.64 -10.83
N THR A 141 7.26 15.32 -12.12
CA THR A 141 6.42 14.19 -12.55
C THR A 141 7.26 13.11 -13.18
N GLN A 142 7.07 11.87 -12.75
CA GLN A 142 7.69 10.67 -13.29
C GLN A 142 6.60 9.71 -13.76
N ILE A 143 6.57 9.39 -15.05
CA ILE A 143 5.64 8.40 -15.59
C ILE A 143 6.17 7.01 -15.26
N ILE A 144 5.32 6.13 -14.73
CA ILE A 144 5.63 4.75 -14.45
C ILE A 144 5.48 3.96 -15.76
N LEU A 145 6.59 3.54 -16.35
CA LEU A 145 6.57 2.78 -17.59
C LEU A 145 6.16 1.33 -17.38
N SER A 146 6.61 0.72 -16.28
CA SER A 146 6.26 -0.66 -15.93
C SER A 146 6.35 -0.88 -14.42
N THR A 147 5.53 -1.81 -13.90
CA THR A 147 5.60 -2.25 -12.52
C THR A 147 6.14 -3.68 -12.47
N ASN A 148 7.42 -3.83 -12.11
CA ASN A 148 8.09 -5.14 -12.07
C ASN A 148 7.76 -5.91 -10.78
N LYS A 149 7.55 -5.19 -9.67
CA LYS A 149 7.17 -5.76 -8.36
C LYS A 149 6.14 -4.85 -7.69
N SER A 150 5.09 -5.43 -7.16
CA SER A 150 4.07 -4.70 -6.39
C SER A 150 3.69 -5.52 -5.17
N PHE A 151 3.48 -4.86 -4.03
CA PHE A 151 2.93 -5.49 -2.83
C PHE A 151 1.55 -6.11 -3.06
N ASN A 152 0.87 -5.65 -4.10
CA ASN A 152 -0.50 -6.04 -4.44
C ASN A 152 -0.59 -7.18 -5.47
N LYS A 153 0.53 -7.74 -5.94
CA LYS A 153 0.47 -8.93 -6.80
C LYS A 153 0.13 -10.15 -5.94
N SER A 154 -1.15 -10.55 -5.95
CA SER A 154 -1.50 -11.92 -5.58
C SER A 154 -0.72 -12.84 -6.51
N THR A 155 0.04 -13.76 -5.96
CA THR A 155 0.75 -14.81 -6.70
C THR A 155 -0.30 -15.75 -7.32
N LYS A 156 -0.94 -15.35 -8.43
CA LYS A 156 -1.47 -16.33 -9.35
C LYS A 156 -0.25 -16.92 -10.03
N THR A 157 0.05 -18.15 -9.71
CA THR A 157 0.96 -19.02 -10.43
C THR A 157 0.48 -19.11 -11.89
N ASN A 158 0.91 -18.20 -12.74
CA ASN A 158 0.94 -18.45 -14.17
C ASN A 158 2.25 -19.19 -14.43
N LYS A 159 2.13 -20.46 -14.81
CA LYS A 159 3.18 -21.20 -15.50
C LYS A 159 3.68 -20.31 -16.65
N GLU A 160 5.04 -20.27 -16.79
CA GLU A 160 5.81 -19.62 -17.83
C GLU A 160 6.12 -18.12 -17.66
N SER A 161 7.11 -17.85 -16.81
CA SER A 161 8.03 -16.75 -17.03
C SER A 161 9.45 -17.30 -16.95
N LYS A 162 10.16 -17.20 -18.06
CA LYS A 162 11.50 -17.75 -18.32
C LYS A 162 12.63 -16.99 -17.60
N TYR A 163 12.29 -16.12 -16.65
CA TYR A 163 13.24 -15.33 -15.85
C TYR A 163 12.92 -15.50 -14.35
N GLY A 164 13.89 -16.10 -13.68
CA GLY A 164 14.17 -16.20 -12.26
C GLY A 164 13.05 -16.03 -11.23
N LYS A 165 12.90 -17.04 -10.41
CA LYS A 165 12.13 -17.02 -9.15
C LYS A 165 12.58 -15.86 -8.27
N SER A 166 11.80 -14.76 -8.20
CA SER A 166 11.96 -13.77 -7.16
C SER A 166 10.93 -14.00 -6.05
N ASN A 167 11.41 -14.46 -4.92
CA ASN A 167 10.65 -14.77 -3.73
C ASN A 167 10.04 -13.49 -3.15
N GLY A 168 8.72 -13.47 -2.95
CA GLY A 168 7.97 -12.38 -2.34
C GLY A 168 8.13 -12.26 -0.81
N TRP A 169 9.39 -12.24 -0.31
CA TRP A 169 9.71 -12.42 1.12
C TRP A 169 10.20 -11.16 1.86
N ILE A 170 10.20 -9.99 1.26
CA ILE A 170 10.91 -8.81 1.85
C ILE A 170 10.30 -8.34 3.18
N TYR A 171 8.99 -8.45 3.40
CA TYR A 171 8.41 -8.04 4.70
C TYR A 171 8.52 -9.13 5.77
N LEU A 172 8.44 -10.40 5.40
CA LEU A 172 8.62 -11.49 6.36
C LEU A 172 10.07 -11.62 6.82
N ASP A 173 11.03 -11.38 5.95
CA ASP A 173 12.46 -11.41 6.29
C ASP A 173 12.87 -10.16 7.08
N TRP A 174 12.34 -8.99 6.74
CA TRP A 174 12.55 -7.77 7.54
C TRP A 174 11.95 -7.91 8.95
N TRP A 175 10.75 -8.48 9.05
CA TRP A 175 10.11 -8.77 10.33
C TRP A 175 10.93 -9.77 11.17
N LYS A 176 11.43 -10.85 10.57
CA LYS A 176 12.30 -11.82 11.26
C LYS A 176 13.60 -11.19 11.72
N SER A 177 14.20 -10.31 10.92
CA SER A 177 15.45 -9.61 11.25
C SER A 177 15.28 -8.49 12.28
N ALA A 178 14.08 -7.89 12.38
CA ALA A 178 13.83 -6.80 13.32
C ALA A 178 13.42 -7.28 14.73
N TYR A 179 13.07 -8.56 14.91
CA TYR A 179 12.56 -9.12 16.16
C TYR A 179 13.22 -10.46 16.56
N SER A 180 14.34 -10.84 15.96
CA SER A 180 15.32 -11.80 16.47
C SER A 180 16.47 -11.06 17.16
#